data_672cb9e476baaf70454615977d0e02df
#
_entry.id   672cb9e476baaf70454615977d0e02df
#
_cell.length_a   1.000
_cell.length_b   1.000
_cell.length_c   1.000
_cell.angle_alpha   90.00
_cell.angle_beta   90.00
_cell.angle_gamma   90.00
#
_symmetry.space_group_name_H-M   'P 1'
#
loop_
_entity.id
_entity.type
_entity.pdbx_description
1 polymer ?
#
loop_
_entity_poly.entity_id
_entity_poly.type
_entity_poly.pdbx_seq_one_letter_code
_entity_poly.pdbx_strand_id
1 'polypeptide(L)'
;MCRVLKVHRSGYYAWKTKPQSNRTLEDSRLLLEIKQSYDDSYGIYGSPRIHRDLREAGIYCGVKRVARLMHQAKLKSIRGYRRPRYKSGKPSIASPNRLQQQFTVSQPDVTWVTDITYISTYEGWLYVAVVIDLYSRTVVGWSMKPTMATEIVLDALLMAVWRRKPKQSVIIHSDQGSQFGSDDFARWCKDNNLVPSMSRRGNCYDNAVAESFFSNLKKERVKRKIYATREEAKSEIFEYIEVFYNRKRRHSHLNQLSPMVFEQLQNGT
;
A
#
# COMPACT_ATOMS: atom_id res chain seq x y z
N MET A 1 -49.51 10.36 -28.80
CA MET A 1 -48.34 9.89 -28.04
C MET A 1 -48.33 10.44 -26.61
N CYS A 2 -48.27 11.78 -26.36
CA CYS A 2 -48.20 12.33 -24.98
C CYS A 2 -49.37 11.93 -24.06
N ARG A 3 -50.63 11.83 -24.58
CA ARG A 3 -51.78 11.33 -23.82
C ARG A 3 -51.61 9.88 -23.39
N VAL A 4 -51.13 9.01 -24.27
CA VAL A 4 -50.92 7.58 -23.99
C VAL A 4 -49.83 7.36 -22.96
N LEU A 5 -48.76 8.14 -23.03
CA LEU A 5 -47.58 8.08 -22.11
C LEU A 5 -47.81 8.92 -20.84
N LYS A 6 -48.97 9.58 -20.68
CA LYS A 6 -49.30 10.47 -19.54
C LYS A 6 -48.20 11.51 -19.24
N VAL A 7 -47.55 12.04 -20.28
CA VAL A 7 -46.54 13.10 -20.15
C VAL A 7 -47.07 14.39 -20.72
N HIS A 8 -46.69 15.54 -20.11
CA HIS A 8 -47.09 16.84 -20.57
C HIS A 8 -46.41 17.20 -21.89
N ARG A 9 -47.11 17.84 -22.81
CA ARG A 9 -46.59 18.22 -24.14
C ARG A 9 -45.34 19.07 -24.06
N SER A 10 -45.34 20.06 -23.16
CA SER A 10 -44.17 20.94 -22.94
C SER A 10 -42.94 20.15 -22.48
N GLY A 11 -43.12 19.16 -21.59
CA GLY A 11 -42.02 18.29 -21.13
C GLY A 11 -41.41 17.46 -22.26
N TYR A 12 -42.25 16.96 -23.19
CA TYR A 12 -41.75 16.25 -24.36
C TYR A 12 -40.93 17.15 -25.29
N TYR A 13 -41.39 18.36 -25.60
CA TYR A 13 -40.68 19.26 -26.48
C TYR A 13 -39.44 19.81 -25.80
N ALA A 14 -39.47 20.13 -24.51
CA ALA A 14 -38.29 20.52 -23.76
C ALA A 14 -37.22 19.42 -23.75
N TRP A 15 -37.60 18.15 -23.59
CA TRP A 15 -36.70 17.01 -23.71
C TRP A 15 -36.12 16.86 -25.12
N LYS A 16 -36.92 17.11 -26.14
CA LYS A 16 -36.48 17.01 -27.55
C LYS A 16 -35.49 18.11 -27.93
N THR A 17 -35.67 19.32 -27.40
CA THR A 17 -34.80 20.47 -27.71
C THR A 17 -33.58 20.55 -26.78
N LYS A 18 -33.64 19.98 -25.59
CA LYS A 18 -32.57 19.99 -24.59
C LYS A 18 -32.31 18.57 -24.11
N PRO A 19 -31.66 17.72 -24.93
CA PRO A 19 -31.52 16.28 -24.66
C PRO A 19 -30.66 15.97 -23.44
N GLN A 20 -29.85 16.91 -22.97
CA GLN A 20 -29.00 16.73 -21.79
C GLN A 20 -29.45 17.64 -20.66
N SER A 21 -29.76 17.04 -19.50
CA SER A 21 -30.05 17.79 -18.29
C SER A 21 -28.78 18.44 -17.71
N ASN A 22 -28.92 19.50 -16.91
CA ASN A 22 -27.81 20.11 -16.19
C ASN A 22 -27.03 19.06 -15.37
N ARG A 23 -27.78 18.13 -14.76
CA ARG A 23 -27.19 17.03 -14.00
C ARG A 23 -26.33 16.12 -14.88
N THR A 24 -26.74 15.86 -16.12
CA THR A 24 -25.94 15.05 -17.06
C THR A 24 -24.65 15.77 -17.44
N LEU A 25 -24.70 17.10 -17.63
CA LEU A 25 -23.50 17.90 -17.93
C LEU A 25 -22.54 17.93 -16.73
N GLU A 26 -23.07 18.10 -15.51
CA GLU A 26 -22.28 18.00 -14.28
C GLU A 26 -21.68 16.60 -14.10
N ASP A 27 -22.45 15.55 -14.36
CA ASP A 27 -21.98 14.17 -14.28
C ASP A 27 -20.83 13.91 -15.29
N SER A 28 -20.91 14.50 -16.48
CA SER A 28 -19.85 14.41 -17.49
C SER A 28 -18.55 15.08 -17.03
N ARG A 29 -18.65 16.28 -16.43
CA ARG A 29 -17.49 16.98 -15.83
C ARG A 29 -16.91 16.20 -14.67
N LEU A 30 -17.76 15.74 -13.76
CA LEU A 30 -17.34 14.95 -12.60
C LEU A 30 -16.67 13.63 -13.02
N LEU A 31 -17.12 13.02 -14.14
CA LEU A 31 -16.52 11.80 -14.65
C LEU A 31 -15.08 12.02 -15.14
N LEU A 32 -14.73 13.19 -15.67
CA LEU A 32 -13.35 13.50 -16.06
C LEU A 32 -12.44 13.52 -14.83
N GLU A 33 -12.86 14.18 -13.76
CA GLU A 33 -12.12 14.21 -12.50
C GLU A 33 -12.00 12.83 -11.86
N ILE A 34 -13.06 12.01 -11.91
CA ILE A 34 -13.04 10.61 -11.47
C ILE A 34 -12.01 9.80 -12.26
N LYS A 35 -11.97 9.97 -13.59
CA LYS A 35 -11.00 9.28 -14.45
C LYS A 35 -9.58 9.71 -14.12
N GLN A 36 -9.34 11.00 -13.95
CA GLN A 36 -8.02 11.51 -13.58
C GLN A 36 -7.52 10.88 -12.26
N SER A 37 -8.31 10.93 -11.18
CA SER A 37 -7.96 10.28 -9.90
C SER A 37 -7.78 8.77 -10.03
N TYR A 38 -8.58 8.11 -10.88
CA TYR A 38 -8.45 6.68 -11.16
C TYR A 38 -7.13 6.36 -11.86
N ASP A 39 -6.74 7.14 -12.87
CA ASP A 39 -5.51 6.96 -13.63
C ASP A 39 -4.27 7.32 -12.78
N ASP A 40 -4.32 8.40 -12.00
CA ASP A 40 -3.27 8.80 -11.06
C ASP A 40 -3.00 7.74 -9.98
N SER A 41 -4.01 6.95 -9.64
CA SER A 41 -3.89 5.79 -8.74
C SER A 41 -3.58 4.48 -9.47
N TYR A 42 -3.25 4.53 -10.76
CA TYR A 42 -2.99 3.35 -11.61
C TYR A 42 -4.15 2.33 -11.62
N GLY A 43 -5.38 2.80 -11.53
CA GLY A 43 -6.58 1.97 -11.46
C GLY A 43 -6.78 1.22 -10.13
N ILE A 44 -6.05 1.60 -9.10
CA ILE A 44 -6.09 0.94 -7.78
C ILE A 44 -7.29 1.42 -6.96
N TYR A 45 -7.64 2.72 -7.06
CA TYR A 45 -8.66 3.32 -6.23
C TYR A 45 -10.08 2.93 -6.64
N GLY A 46 -10.90 2.66 -5.63
CA GLY A 46 -12.35 2.54 -5.77
C GLY A 46 -13.05 3.83 -5.30
N SER A 47 -14.37 3.86 -5.44
CA SER A 47 -15.19 5.04 -5.16
C SER A 47 -14.93 5.73 -3.81
N PRO A 48 -14.62 5.06 -2.69
CA PRO A 48 -14.33 5.77 -1.43
C PRO A 48 -13.05 6.60 -1.46
N ARG A 49 -11.97 6.08 -2.09
CA ARG A 49 -10.70 6.79 -2.19
C ARG A 49 -10.76 7.92 -3.22
N ILE A 50 -11.36 7.66 -4.39
CA ILE A 50 -11.61 8.68 -5.40
C ILE A 50 -12.48 9.81 -4.84
N HIS A 51 -13.54 9.50 -4.11
CA HIS A 51 -14.34 10.52 -3.44
C HIS A 51 -13.52 11.39 -2.48
N ARG A 52 -12.54 10.80 -1.79
CA ARG A 52 -11.64 11.56 -0.91
C ARG A 52 -10.74 12.49 -1.71
N ASP A 53 -10.16 12.04 -2.84
CA ASP A 53 -9.36 12.86 -3.74
C ASP A 53 -10.16 14.06 -4.27
N LEU A 54 -11.40 13.81 -4.73
CA LEU A 54 -12.29 14.85 -5.22
C LEU A 54 -12.59 15.90 -4.13
N ARG A 55 -12.84 15.47 -2.89
CA ARG A 55 -13.08 16.41 -1.78
C ARG A 55 -11.86 17.26 -1.45
N GLU A 56 -10.66 16.70 -1.50
CA GLU A 56 -9.41 17.43 -1.29
C GLU A 56 -9.13 18.42 -2.45
N ALA A 57 -9.57 18.09 -3.66
CA ALA A 57 -9.57 19.01 -4.81
C ALA A 57 -10.71 20.06 -4.78
N GLY A 58 -11.51 20.13 -3.70
CA GLY A 58 -12.62 21.08 -3.57
C GLY A 58 -13.89 20.67 -4.31
N ILE A 59 -13.97 19.46 -4.85
CA ILE A 59 -15.14 18.96 -5.60
C ILE A 59 -16.07 18.19 -4.67
N TYR A 60 -17.22 18.77 -4.37
CA TYR A 60 -18.20 18.20 -3.43
C TYR A 60 -19.25 17.36 -4.16
N CYS A 61 -19.23 16.06 -3.89
CA CYS A 61 -20.19 15.11 -4.42
C CYS A 61 -20.43 13.94 -3.42
N GLY A 62 -21.45 13.16 -3.62
CA GLY A 62 -21.71 11.97 -2.77
C GLY A 62 -20.94 10.73 -3.25
N VAL A 63 -20.46 9.89 -2.32
CA VAL A 63 -19.78 8.61 -2.65
C VAL A 63 -20.61 7.72 -3.57
N LYS A 64 -21.94 7.69 -3.37
CA LYS A 64 -22.86 6.92 -4.23
C LYS A 64 -22.88 7.45 -5.67
N ARG A 65 -22.74 8.79 -5.87
CA ARG A 65 -22.67 9.41 -7.20
C ARG A 65 -21.39 8.98 -7.89
N VAL A 66 -20.25 9.04 -7.20
CA VAL A 66 -18.95 8.56 -7.70
C VAL A 66 -19.03 7.09 -8.09
N ALA A 67 -19.56 6.22 -7.21
CA ALA A 67 -19.70 4.79 -7.49
C ALA A 67 -20.55 4.51 -8.72
N ARG A 68 -21.66 5.23 -8.91
CA ARG A 68 -22.55 5.12 -10.08
C ARG A 68 -21.82 5.52 -11.37
N LEU A 69 -21.11 6.64 -11.36
CA LEU A 69 -20.36 7.12 -12.53
C LEU A 69 -19.20 6.18 -12.89
N MET A 70 -18.45 5.69 -11.91
CA MET A 70 -17.42 4.66 -12.12
C MET A 70 -18.03 3.40 -12.77
N HIS A 71 -19.17 2.94 -12.27
CA HIS A 71 -19.85 1.76 -12.82
C HIS A 71 -20.27 1.99 -14.28
N GLN A 72 -20.85 3.15 -14.59
CA GLN A 72 -21.26 3.52 -15.96
C GLN A 72 -20.06 3.60 -16.93
N ALA A 73 -18.93 4.12 -16.44
CA ALA A 73 -17.69 4.20 -17.20
C ALA A 73 -16.86 2.89 -17.19
N LYS A 74 -17.40 1.81 -16.59
CA LYS A 74 -16.71 0.51 -16.45
C LYS A 74 -15.37 0.57 -15.71
N LEU A 75 -15.17 1.59 -14.86
CA LEU A 75 -13.98 1.73 -14.03
C LEU A 75 -14.08 0.81 -12.81
N LYS A 76 -13.15 -0.12 -12.68
CA LYS A 76 -13.14 -1.10 -11.59
C LYS A 76 -11.82 -1.03 -10.83
N SER A 77 -11.90 -0.83 -9.51
CA SER A 77 -10.70 -0.93 -8.66
C SER A 77 -10.11 -2.34 -8.69
N ILE A 78 -8.80 -2.42 -8.54
CA ILE A 78 -8.09 -3.69 -8.46
C ILE A 78 -8.49 -4.41 -7.19
N ARG A 79 -9.07 -5.61 -7.34
CA ARG A 79 -9.40 -6.52 -6.23
C ARG A 79 -8.50 -7.72 -6.29
N GLY A 80 -7.74 -7.97 -5.21
CA GLY A 80 -6.93 -9.17 -5.13
C GLY A 80 -7.79 -10.40 -4.82
N TYR A 81 -7.38 -11.56 -5.35
CA TYR A 81 -7.97 -12.86 -5.02
C TYR A 81 -7.67 -13.20 -3.55
N ARG A 82 -8.68 -13.63 -2.77
CA ARG A 82 -8.49 -14.21 -1.43
C ARG A 82 -7.99 -15.65 -1.58
N ARG A 83 -6.74 -15.91 -1.20
CA ARG A 83 -6.25 -17.30 -1.10
C ARG A 83 -6.82 -17.97 0.16
N PRO A 84 -7.12 -19.29 0.11
CA PRO A 84 -7.37 -20.08 1.31
C PRO A 84 -6.14 -20.03 2.23
N ARG A 85 -6.36 -19.99 3.54
CA ARG A 85 -5.27 -20.00 4.53
C ARG A 85 -4.80 -21.43 4.74
N TYR A 86 -3.51 -21.69 4.52
CA TYR A 86 -2.85 -22.96 4.87
C TYR A 86 -2.08 -22.77 6.19
N LYS A 87 -2.12 -23.79 7.05
CA LYS A 87 -1.33 -23.83 8.29
C LYS A 87 0.08 -24.30 7.95
N SER A 88 1.12 -23.61 8.38
CA SER A 88 2.52 -23.98 8.18
C SER A 88 3.10 -24.73 9.39
N GLY A 89 4.21 -25.47 9.14
CA GLY A 89 4.84 -26.39 10.07
C GLY A 89 5.69 -25.78 11.21
N LYS A 90 6.38 -26.63 11.96
CA LYS A 90 7.10 -26.30 13.21
C LYS A 90 8.48 -25.62 12.98
N PRO A 91 8.94 -24.78 13.86
CA PRO A 91 10.03 -23.82 13.74
C PRO A 91 11.25 -24.06 14.69
N SER A 92 12.36 -23.30 14.50
CA SER A 92 13.61 -23.31 15.24
C SER A 92 13.71 -22.16 16.30
N ILE A 93 14.80 -22.04 17.04
CA ILE A 93 15.05 -21.11 18.14
C ILE A 93 14.95 -19.63 17.68
N ALA A 94 14.30 -18.79 18.48
CA ALA A 94 14.00 -17.42 18.13
C ALA A 94 14.28 -16.42 19.24
N SER A 95 14.57 -15.17 18.87
CA SER A 95 14.60 -14.03 19.80
C SER A 95 13.23 -13.78 20.45
N PRO A 96 13.16 -13.25 21.68
CA PRO A 96 11.88 -13.03 22.37
C PRO A 96 10.99 -12.07 21.59
N ASN A 97 9.68 -12.38 21.50
CA ASN A 97 8.70 -11.50 20.90
C ASN A 97 8.44 -10.30 21.81
N ARG A 98 8.99 -9.15 21.48
CA ARG A 98 8.82 -7.88 22.19
C ARG A 98 7.63 -7.07 21.69
N LEU A 99 7.20 -7.32 20.44
CA LEU A 99 6.09 -6.58 19.82
C LEU A 99 4.71 -6.99 20.39
N GLN A 100 4.53 -8.28 20.73
CA GLN A 100 3.29 -8.83 21.30
C GLN A 100 2.00 -8.37 20.59
N GLN A 101 2.04 -8.22 19.26
CA GLN A 101 0.94 -7.71 18.42
C GLN A 101 0.51 -6.25 18.72
N GLN A 102 1.33 -5.47 19.39
CA GLN A 102 1.09 -4.05 19.60
C GLN A 102 1.52 -3.25 18.37
N PHE A 103 0.67 -3.22 17.35
CA PHE A 103 0.94 -2.52 16.07
C PHE A 103 0.62 -1.02 16.12
N THR A 104 0.14 -0.51 17.25
CA THR A 104 -0.12 0.91 17.45
C THR A 104 1.02 1.50 18.26
N VAL A 105 1.81 2.34 17.61
CA VAL A 105 2.97 3.02 18.20
C VAL A 105 2.68 4.51 18.20
N SER A 106 3.06 5.22 19.26
CA SER A 106 2.73 6.64 19.45
C SER A 106 3.68 7.62 18.77
N GLN A 107 4.87 7.15 18.36
CA GLN A 107 5.92 7.99 17.79
C GLN A 107 6.64 7.25 16.64
N PRO A 108 7.19 7.99 15.66
CA PRO A 108 8.01 7.40 14.62
C PRO A 108 9.31 6.82 15.20
N ASP A 109 9.87 5.87 14.47
CA ASP A 109 11.19 5.27 14.77
C ASP A 109 11.33 4.60 16.14
N VAL A 110 10.21 4.14 16.72
CA VAL A 110 10.19 3.31 17.95
C VAL A 110 10.22 1.82 17.59
N THR A 111 9.47 1.44 16.56
CA THR A 111 9.38 0.04 16.14
C THR A 111 9.28 -0.03 14.62
N TRP A 112 10.21 -0.76 14.03
CA TRP A 112 10.20 -1.12 12.62
C TRP A 112 9.87 -2.60 12.46
N VAL A 113 9.19 -2.94 11.37
CA VAL A 113 8.97 -4.33 10.96
C VAL A 113 9.72 -4.59 9.66
N THR A 114 10.29 -5.78 9.52
CA THR A 114 11.00 -6.20 8.33
C THR A 114 10.54 -7.58 7.88
N ASP A 115 10.56 -7.80 6.58
CA ASP A 115 10.22 -9.08 5.98
C ASP A 115 10.79 -9.16 4.56
N ILE A 116 10.85 -10.36 4.01
CA ILE A 116 11.36 -10.64 2.67
C ILE A 116 10.27 -11.28 1.83
N THR A 117 10.14 -10.84 0.59
CA THR A 117 9.32 -11.53 -0.40
C THR A 117 10.13 -11.83 -1.66
N TYR A 118 9.54 -12.63 -2.54
CA TYR A 118 10.13 -12.96 -3.84
C TYR A 118 9.16 -12.67 -4.98
N ILE A 119 9.71 -12.30 -6.12
CA ILE A 119 9.01 -11.94 -7.36
C ILE A 119 9.63 -12.75 -8.48
N SER A 120 8.78 -13.41 -9.28
CA SER A 120 9.23 -14.15 -10.44
C SER A 120 9.46 -13.23 -11.63
N THR A 121 10.58 -13.43 -12.30
CA THR A 121 10.91 -12.84 -13.60
C THR A 121 11.35 -13.97 -14.56
N TYR A 122 11.47 -13.71 -15.85
CA TYR A 122 12.04 -14.69 -16.77
C TYR A 122 13.52 -14.97 -16.52
N GLU A 123 14.24 -14.05 -15.86
CA GLU A 123 15.64 -14.26 -15.44
C GLU A 123 15.77 -15.01 -14.09
N GLY A 124 14.65 -15.42 -13.49
CA GLY A 124 14.57 -16.10 -12.20
C GLY A 124 14.04 -15.19 -11.08
N TRP A 125 14.29 -15.57 -9.84
CA TRP A 125 13.75 -14.87 -8.67
C TRP A 125 14.44 -13.52 -8.42
N LEU A 126 13.65 -12.54 -8.05
CA LEU A 126 14.09 -11.28 -7.44
C LEU A 126 13.56 -11.26 -6.01
N TYR A 127 14.43 -11.18 -5.03
CA TYR A 127 14.07 -11.05 -3.62
C TYR A 127 13.99 -9.57 -3.26
N VAL A 128 13.03 -9.24 -2.41
CA VAL A 128 12.77 -7.86 -1.96
C VAL A 128 12.64 -7.88 -0.45
N ALA A 129 13.55 -7.22 0.24
CA ALA A 129 13.46 -6.94 1.68
C ALA A 129 12.93 -5.52 1.89
N VAL A 130 12.11 -5.32 2.90
CA VAL A 130 11.60 -4.00 3.29
C VAL A 130 11.70 -3.79 4.80
N VAL A 131 11.86 -2.54 5.19
CA VAL A 131 11.76 -2.07 6.57
C VAL A 131 10.65 -1.03 6.62
N ILE A 132 9.66 -1.23 7.47
CA ILE A 132 8.45 -0.38 7.56
C ILE A 132 8.34 0.16 8.98
N ASP A 133 8.21 1.46 9.12
CA ASP A 133 7.91 2.09 10.40
C ASP A 133 6.45 1.80 10.80
N LEU A 134 6.25 1.29 12.02
CA LEU A 134 4.91 0.95 12.51
C LEU A 134 4.04 2.17 12.79
N TYR A 135 4.60 3.33 13.07
CA TYR A 135 3.84 4.55 13.34
C TYR A 135 3.13 5.04 12.09
N SER A 136 3.89 5.29 11.04
CA SER A 136 3.39 5.92 9.82
C SER A 136 3.10 4.94 8.68
N ARG A 137 3.51 3.67 8.81
CA ARG A 137 3.48 2.69 7.73
C ARG A 137 4.41 3.04 6.56
N THR A 138 5.31 4.01 6.74
CA THR A 138 6.31 4.38 5.73
C THR A 138 7.30 3.24 5.53
N VAL A 139 7.56 2.88 4.28
CA VAL A 139 8.73 2.04 3.94
C VAL A 139 9.96 2.90 4.05
N VAL A 140 10.71 2.73 5.14
CA VAL A 140 11.90 3.53 5.46
C VAL A 140 13.17 2.97 4.85
N GLY A 141 13.20 1.68 4.55
CA GLY A 141 14.31 1.03 3.87
C GLY A 141 13.86 -0.16 3.03
N TRP A 142 14.60 -0.45 1.98
CA TRP A 142 14.36 -1.61 1.13
C TRP A 142 15.62 -2.01 0.37
N SER A 143 15.69 -3.27 -0.03
CA SER A 143 16.77 -3.80 -0.89
C SER A 143 16.21 -4.87 -1.82
N MET A 144 16.84 -5.03 -2.98
CA MET A 144 16.45 -5.99 -4.01
C MET A 144 17.66 -6.73 -4.57
N LYS A 145 17.69 -8.07 -4.40
CA LYS A 145 18.81 -8.92 -4.84
C LYS A 145 18.31 -10.18 -5.56
N PRO A 146 19.15 -10.80 -6.41
CA PRO A 146 18.83 -12.08 -7.06
C PRO A 146 18.90 -13.26 -6.10
N THR A 147 19.48 -13.09 -4.91
CA THR A 147 19.67 -14.12 -3.89
C THR A 147 19.07 -13.71 -2.55
N MET A 148 18.61 -14.69 -1.78
CA MET A 148 18.02 -14.47 -0.45
C MET A 148 19.11 -14.71 0.63
N ALA A 149 20.19 -13.94 0.59
CA ALA A 149 21.25 -13.95 1.59
C ALA A 149 20.99 -12.90 2.69
N THR A 150 21.70 -12.94 3.81
CA THR A 150 21.51 -12.00 4.94
C THR A 150 21.75 -10.55 4.52
N GLU A 151 22.65 -10.32 3.55
CA GLU A 151 23.00 -9.00 3.03
C GLU A 151 21.79 -8.21 2.48
N ILE A 152 20.76 -8.88 1.99
CA ILE A 152 19.58 -8.16 1.49
C ILE A 152 18.83 -7.46 2.62
N VAL A 153 18.82 -8.05 3.81
CA VAL A 153 18.21 -7.45 5.01
C VAL A 153 19.09 -6.33 5.55
N LEU A 154 20.40 -6.58 5.62
CA LEU A 154 21.35 -5.59 6.12
C LEU A 154 21.36 -4.32 5.26
N ASP A 155 21.27 -4.45 3.93
CA ASP A 155 21.18 -3.29 3.03
C ASP A 155 19.86 -2.51 3.23
N ALA A 156 18.73 -3.21 3.42
CA ALA A 156 17.46 -2.57 3.70
C ALA A 156 17.48 -1.82 5.04
N LEU A 157 18.09 -2.41 6.07
CA LEU A 157 18.28 -1.78 7.37
C LEU A 157 19.24 -0.61 7.32
N LEU A 158 20.36 -0.73 6.56
CA LEU A 158 21.31 0.34 6.36
C LEU A 158 20.61 1.57 5.74
N MET A 159 19.80 1.37 4.71
CA MET A 159 19.01 2.43 4.12
C MET A 159 18.04 3.07 5.16
N ALA A 160 17.38 2.27 5.97
CA ALA A 160 16.46 2.75 6.99
C ALA A 160 17.18 3.61 8.03
N VAL A 161 18.30 3.13 8.58
CA VAL A 161 19.12 3.86 9.57
C VAL A 161 19.65 5.18 8.98
N TRP A 162 20.15 5.15 7.73
CA TRP A 162 20.66 6.35 7.06
C TRP A 162 19.57 7.40 6.80
N ARG A 163 18.39 6.97 6.44
CA ARG A 163 17.25 7.88 6.18
C ARG A 163 16.68 8.47 7.45
N ARG A 164 16.57 7.66 8.49
CA ARG A 164 15.85 8.06 9.73
C ARG A 164 16.74 8.60 10.82
N LYS A 165 18.01 8.15 10.87
CA LYS A 165 19.00 8.55 11.89
C LYS A 165 18.39 8.51 13.30
N PRO A 166 17.86 7.37 13.74
CA PRO A 166 17.13 7.29 15.01
C PRO A 166 18.03 7.68 16.17
N LYS A 167 17.50 8.54 17.05
CA LYS A 167 18.24 9.02 18.24
C LYS A 167 18.15 8.03 19.42
N GLN A 168 17.15 7.17 19.39
CA GLN A 168 16.89 6.16 20.42
C GLN A 168 16.99 4.76 19.83
N SER A 169 17.03 3.74 20.69
CA SER A 169 17.00 2.35 20.22
C SER A 169 15.65 2.03 19.58
N VAL A 170 15.69 1.39 18.41
CA VAL A 170 14.52 0.99 17.62
C VAL A 170 14.33 -0.52 17.75
N ILE A 171 13.12 -0.96 18.05
CA ILE A 171 12.78 -2.38 17.97
C ILE A 171 12.63 -2.76 16.50
N ILE A 172 13.43 -3.72 16.03
CA ILE A 172 13.28 -4.31 14.70
C ILE A 172 12.61 -5.68 14.81
N HIS A 173 11.38 -5.77 14.33
CA HIS A 173 10.59 -7.00 14.39
C HIS A 173 10.56 -7.72 13.05
N SER A 174 10.84 -9.02 13.07
CA SER A 174 10.86 -9.90 11.89
C SER A 174 10.11 -11.20 12.15
N ASP A 175 9.91 -11.97 11.10
CA ASP A 175 9.61 -13.40 11.22
C ASP A 175 10.85 -14.20 11.65
N GLN A 176 10.71 -15.55 11.73
CA GLN A 176 11.80 -16.45 12.09
C GLN A 176 12.60 -16.94 10.87
N GLY A 177 12.73 -16.11 9.83
CA GLY A 177 13.59 -16.43 8.70
C GLY A 177 15.06 -16.61 9.12
N SER A 178 15.77 -17.51 8.47
CA SER A 178 17.20 -17.80 8.77
C SER A 178 18.09 -16.57 8.66
N GLN A 179 17.73 -15.61 7.82
CA GLN A 179 18.44 -14.35 7.62
C GLN A 179 18.46 -13.48 8.87
N PHE A 180 17.36 -13.50 9.63
CA PHE A 180 17.18 -12.72 10.85
C PHE A 180 17.77 -13.39 12.10
N GLY A 181 18.04 -14.69 12.01
CA GLY A 181 18.69 -15.47 13.09
C GLY A 181 20.21 -15.58 12.95
N SER A 182 20.83 -14.88 11.99
CA SER A 182 22.29 -14.93 11.80
C SER A 182 23.05 -14.05 12.80
N ASP A 183 24.28 -14.47 13.14
CA ASP A 183 25.15 -13.69 14.02
C ASP A 183 25.51 -12.31 13.41
N ASP A 184 25.62 -12.24 12.09
CA ASP A 184 25.89 -10.99 11.38
C ASP A 184 24.72 -10.01 11.55
N PHE A 185 23.49 -10.48 11.43
CA PHE A 185 22.31 -9.66 11.70
C PHE A 185 22.27 -9.17 13.16
N ALA A 186 22.51 -10.05 14.13
CA ALA A 186 22.50 -9.70 15.54
C ALA A 186 23.58 -8.67 15.89
N ARG A 187 24.81 -8.86 15.35
CA ARG A 187 25.93 -7.93 15.52
C ARG A 187 25.64 -6.57 14.91
N TRP A 188 25.15 -6.56 13.66
CA TRP A 188 24.81 -5.34 12.95
C TRP A 188 23.71 -4.54 13.66
N CYS A 189 22.68 -5.22 14.17
CA CYS A 189 21.64 -4.58 14.96
C CYS A 189 22.21 -3.91 16.21
N LYS A 190 23.08 -4.60 16.95
CA LYS A 190 23.72 -4.06 18.16
C LYS A 190 24.53 -2.80 17.84
N ASP A 191 25.32 -2.82 16.75
CA ASP A 191 26.19 -1.71 16.36
C ASP A 191 25.39 -0.47 15.89
N ASN A 192 24.14 -0.67 15.49
CA ASN A 192 23.25 0.41 15.01
C ASN A 192 22.09 0.74 15.96
N ASN A 193 22.18 0.37 17.22
CA ASN A 193 21.14 0.64 18.22
C ASN A 193 19.77 0.03 17.90
N LEU A 194 19.74 -1.09 17.20
CA LEU A 194 18.51 -1.83 16.91
C LEU A 194 18.36 -3.00 17.89
N VAL A 195 17.13 -3.20 18.38
CA VAL A 195 16.78 -4.27 19.32
C VAL A 195 15.98 -5.34 18.58
N PRO A 196 16.58 -6.50 18.26
CA PRO A 196 15.87 -7.56 17.58
C PRO A 196 14.66 -8.08 18.37
N SER A 197 13.57 -8.33 17.64
CA SER A 197 12.35 -8.96 18.13
C SER A 197 11.85 -9.90 17.04
N MET A 198 11.45 -11.12 17.39
CA MET A 198 10.95 -12.09 16.42
C MET A 198 9.54 -12.53 16.75
N SER A 199 8.76 -12.76 15.70
CA SER A 199 7.43 -13.35 15.80
C SER A 199 7.45 -14.67 16.53
N ARG A 200 6.38 -14.98 17.25
CA ARG A 200 6.19 -16.34 17.76
C ARG A 200 6.02 -17.31 16.60
N ARG A 201 6.53 -18.50 16.79
CA ARG A 201 6.52 -19.57 15.83
C ARG A 201 5.11 -19.96 15.35
N GLY A 202 4.86 -19.87 14.02
CA GLY A 202 3.55 -20.18 13.44
C GLY A 202 2.48 -19.11 13.65
N ASN A 203 2.81 -17.98 14.25
CA ASN A 203 1.88 -16.87 14.44
C ASN A 203 2.09 -15.80 13.35
N CYS A 204 1.39 -15.98 12.22
CA CYS A 204 1.41 -15.02 11.13
C CYS A 204 0.86 -13.61 11.51
N TYR A 205 0.17 -13.49 12.64
CA TYR A 205 -0.36 -12.20 13.08
C TYR A 205 0.73 -11.27 13.64
N ASP A 206 1.86 -11.81 14.06
CA ASP A 206 2.93 -11.01 14.67
C ASP A 206 3.67 -10.13 13.63
N ASN A 207 3.63 -10.45 12.31
CA ASN A 207 4.22 -9.64 11.23
C ASN A 207 3.16 -9.13 10.21
N ALA A 208 1.93 -8.94 10.64
CA ALA A 208 0.78 -8.62 9.77
C ALA A 208 0.97 -7.34 8.93
N VAL A 209 1.76 -6.38 9.38
CA VAL A 209 1.99 -5.12 8.66
C VAL A 209 2.84 -5.34 7.42
N ALA A 210 3.96 -6.06 7.54
CA ALA A 210 4.81 -6.40 6.41
C ALA A 210 4.09 -7.34 5.43
N GLU A 211 3.36 -8.34 5.93
CA GLU A 211 2.49 -9.19 5.10
C GLU A 211 1.44 -8.39 4.32
N SER A 212 0.81 -7.40 4.97
CA SER A 212 -0.16 -6.51 4.33
C SER A 212 0.48 -5.67 3.24
N PHE A 213 1.67 -5.13 3.49
CA PHE A 213 2.44 -4.39 2.49
C PHE A 213 2.73 -5.27 1.25
N PHE A 214 3.32 -6.45 1.44
CA PHE A 214 3.63 -7.35 0.33
C PHE A 214 2.38 -7.86 -0.40
N SER A 215 1.29 -8.09 0.32
CA SER A 215 0.01 -8.42 -0.30
C SER A 215 -0.48 -7.30 -1.22
N ASN A 216 -0.33 -6.03 -0.79
CA ASN A 216 -0.69 -4.87 -1.61
C ASN A 216 0.25 -4.73 -2.81
N LEU A 217 1.57 -4.74 -2.61
CA LEU A 217 2.56 -4.70 -3.68
C LEU A 217 2.26 -5.78 -4.75
N LYS A 218 2.06 -7.03 -4.31
CA LYS A 218 1.76 -8.13 -5.24
C LYS A 218 0.44 -7.95 -5.99
N LYS A 219 -0.61 -7.46 -5.34
CA LYS A 219 -1.91 -7.24 -5.97
C LYS A 219 -1.93 -6.04 -6.91
N GLU A 220 -1.30 -4.96 -6.47
CA GLU A 220 -1.39 -3.66 -7.12
C GLU A 220 -0.40 -3.52 -8.30
N ARG A 221 0.74 -4.26 -8.26
CA ARG A 221 1.79 -4.20 -9.30
C ARG A 221 2.19 -5.58 -9.84
N VAL A 222 2.79 -6.42 -9.01
CA VAL A 222 3.51 -7.62 -9.45
C VAL A 222 2.65 -8.64 -10.19
N LYS A 223 1.43 -8.90 -9.74
CA LYS A 223 0.54 -9.92 -10.36
C LYS A 223 -0.11 -9.48 -11.66
N ARG A 224 0.16 -8.28 -12.12
CA ARG A 224 -0.44 -7.72 -13.34
C ARG A 224 0.31 -8.09 -14.61
N LYS A 225 1.59 -8.43 -14.48
CA LYS A 225 2.45 -8.86 -15.58
C LYS A 225 3.55 -9.79 -15.09
N ILE A 226 4.18 -10.49 -16.02
CA ILE A 226 5.43 -11.21 -15.78
C ILE A 226 6.55 -10.31 -16.30
N TYR A 227 7.53 -10.03 -15.46
CA TYR A 227 8.66 -9.18 -15.82
C TYR A 227 9.64 -9.92 -16.72
N ALA A 228 10.12 -9.27 -17.78
CA ALA A 228 11.13 -9.84 -18.65
C ALA A 228 12.47 -9.96 -17.90
N THR A 229 12.87 -8.92 -17.19
CA THR A 229 14.15 -8.86 -16.49
C THR A 229 13.96 -8.49 -15.00
N ARG A 230 14.99 -8.76 -14.21
CA ARG A 230 15.04 -8.30 -12.81
C ARG A 230 15.10 -6.77 -12.72
N GLU A 231 15.77 -6.12 -13.67
CA GLU A 231 15.86 -4.65 -13.70
C GLU A 231 14.51 -3.99 -13.95
N GLU A 232 13.70 -4.55 -14.85
CA GLU A 232 12.32 -4.08 -15.04
C GLU A 232 11.50 -4.20 -13.75
N ALA A 233 11.62 -5.34 -13.06
CA ALA A 233 10.94 -5.56 -11.78
C ALA A 233 11.43 -4.58 -10.70
N LYS A 234 12.74 -4.33 -10.60
CA LYS A 234 13.33 -3.38 -9.65
C LYS A 234 12.80 -1.97 -9.89
N SER A 235 12.78 -1.51 -11.13
CA SER A 235 12.31 -0.16 -11.48
C SER A 235 10.85 0.03 -11.07
N GLU A 236 9.97 -0.94 -11.34
CA GLU A 236 8.56 -0.84 -10.95
C GLU A 236 8.32 -0.93 -9.45
N ILE A 237 9.11 -1.74 -8.74
CA ILE A 237 9.01 -1.85 -7.28
C ILE A 237 9.52 -0.56 -6.63
N PHE A 238 10.61 0.01 -7.14
CA PHE A 238 11.10 1.32 -6.73
C PHE A 238 10.01 2.39 -6.88
N GLU A 239 9.40 2.50 -8.06
CA GLU A 239 8.33 3.45 -8.33
C GLU A 239 7.13 3.22 -7.39
N TYR A 240 6.77 1.94 -7.18
CA TYR A 240 5.69 1.62 -6.26
C TYR A 240 5.99 2.06 -4.83
N ILE A 241 7.19 1.83 -4.30
CA ILE A 241 7.55 2.18 -2.93
C ILE A 241 7.69 3.70 -2.78
N GLU A 242 8.56 4.32 -3.60
CA GLU A 242 9.01 5.69 -3.39
C GLU A 242 8.00 6.72 -3.92
N VAL A 243 7.40 6.46 -5.06
CA VAL A 243 6.52 7.44 -5.71
C VAL A 243 5.06 7.23 -5.29
N PHE A 244 4.60 5.99 -5.24
CA PHE A 244 3.19 5.71 -5.00
C PHE A 244 2.89 5.38 -3.54
N TYR A 245 3.47 4.32 -2.97
CA TYR A 245 3.11 3.82 -1.64
C TYR A 245 3.37 4.85 -0.54
N ASN A 246 4.59 5.38 -0.45
CA ASN A 246 4.96 6.33 0.59
C ASN A 246 4.28 7.69 0.41
N ARG A 247 4.17 8.19 -0.84
CA ARG A 247 3.75 9.58 -1.09
C ARG A 247 2.27 9.75 -1.40
N LYS A 248 1.67 8.81 -2.12
CA LYS A 248 0.30 8.98 -2.66
C LYS A 248 -0.71 7.98 -2.10
N ARG A 249 -0.29 6.73 -1.88
CA ARG A 249 -1.20 5.65 -1.56
C ARG A 249 -1.92 5.89 -0.23
N ARG A 250 -3.26 5.98 -0.30
CA ARG A 250 -4.10 6.17 0.88
C ARG A 250 -4.21 4.91 1.73
N HIS A 251 -4.02 5.08 3.03
CA HIS A 251 -4.10 4.02 4.03
C HIS A 251 -5.30 4.22 4.95
N SER A 252 -6.16 3.20 5.06
CA SER A 252 -7.32 3.25 5.96
C SER A 252 -6.91 3.44 7.43
N HIS A 253 -5.78 2.84 7.83
CA HIS A 253 -5.23 2.96 9.18
C HIS A 253 -4.75 4.38 9.52
N LEU A 254 -4.38 5.16 8.51
CA LEU A 254 -3.91 6.54 8.62
C LEU A 254 -5.00 7.56 8.22
N ASN A 255 -6.25 7.28 8.51
CA ASN A 255 -7.39 8.13 8.15
C ASN A 255 -7.43 8.53 6.66
N GLN A 256 -7.06 7.61 5.77
CA GLN A 256 -6.97 7.82 4.32
C GLN A 256 -5.84 8.79 3.90
N LEU A 257 -4.89 9.06 4.76
CA LEU A 257 -3.67 9.79 4.40
C LEU A 257 -2.62 8.83 3.81
N SER A 258 -1.68 9.36 3.04
CA SER A 258 -0.48 8.60 2.69
C SER A 258 0.52 8.61 3.85
N PRO A 259 1.45 7.64 3.93
CA PRO A 259 2.46 7.58 4.98
C PRO A 259 3.21 8.90 5.20
N MET A 260 3.73 9.50 4.14
CA MET A 260 4.48 10.76 4.24
C MET A 260 3.62 11.94 4.69
N VAL A 261 2.41 12.08 4.16
CA VAL A 261 1.49 13.16 4.57
C VAL A 261 1.10 12.99 6.03
N PHE A 262 0.88 11.75 6.49
CA PHE A 262 0.60 11.47 7.89
C PHE A 262 1.76 11.93 8.79
N GLU A 263 3.01 11.59 8.47
CA GLU A 263 4.18 12.02 9.24
C GLU A 263 4.35 13.55 9.24
N GLN A 264 4.16 14.20 8.09
CA GLN A 264 4.27 15.66 7.98
C GLN A 264 3.28 16.40 8.87
N LEU A 265 2.03 15.94 8.92
CA LEU A 265 0.99 16.56 9.76
C LEU A 265 1.26 16.36 11.27
N GLN A 266 1.89 15.27 11.66
CA GLN A 266 2.19 14.98 13.07
C GLN A 266 3.49 15.67 13.54
N ASN A 267 4.44 15.91 12.64
CA ASN A 267 5.71 16.60 12.96
C ASN A 267 5.60 18.13 12.88
N GLY A 268 4.51 18.65 12.33
CA GLY A 268 4.25 20.10 12.20
C GLY A 268 3.41 20.70 13.33
N THR A 269 3.08 19.88 14.32
CA THR A 269 2.45 20.26 15.60
C THR A 269 3.43 20.07 16.73
#